data_8f00e4bd169b53b80e851d0f223bafed
#
_entry.id   8f00e4bd169b53b80e851d0f223bafed
#
_cell.length_a   1.000
_cell.length_b   1.000
_cell.length_c   1.000
_cell.angle_alpha   90.00
_cell.angle_beta   90.00
_cell.angle_gamma   90.00
#
_symmetry.space_group_name_H-M   'P 1'
#
loop_
_entity.id
_entity.type
_entity.pdbx_description
1 polymer ?
#
loop_
_entity_poly.entity_id
_entity_poly.type
_entity_poly.pdbx_seq_one_letter_code
_entity_poly.pdbx_strand_id
1 'polypeptide(L)'
;MAPGKARCVRLQDRKIALFNDAGTYRAYDDYCTHNGGPLTEGTCEDGLVTCLWHGAQFRVADGAPVTPPAGGRLRAHPLRVVDGALEIELED
;
A
#
# COMPACT_ATOMS: atom_id res chain seq x y z
N MET A 1 5.61 -1.90 -13.50
CA MET A 1 5.10 -2.87 -12.49
C MET A 1 3.79 -3.45 -12.97
N ALA A 2 3.68 -4.76 -12.96
CA ALA A 2 2.49 -5.43 -13.47
C ALA A 2 1.26 -5.19 -12.57
N PRO A 3 0.04 -5.20 -13.14
CA PRO A 3 -1.17 -5.08 -12.33
C PRO A 3 -1.24 -6.17 -11.26
N GLY A 4 -1.72 -5.81 -10.08
CA GLY A 4 -1.81 -6.72 -8.94
C GLY A 4 -0.51 -6.88 -8.17
N LYS A 5 0.54 -6.15 -8.53
CA LYS A 5 1.83 -6.22 -7.86
C LYS A 5 2.03 -5.04 -6.92
N ALA A 6 2.90 -5.25 -5.93
CA ALA A 6 3.27 -4.24 -4.95
C ALA A 6 4.79 -4.16 -4.85
N ARG A 7 5.29 -2.99 -4.52
CA ARG A 7 6.72 -2.74 -4.37
C ARG A 7 6.95 -1.77 -3.22
N CYS A 8 7.96 -2.06 -2.40
CA CYS A 8 8.40 -1.13 -1.37
C CYS A 8 9.38 -0.12 -1.99
N VAL A 9 9.10 1.15 -1.80
CA VAL A 9 9.95 2.23 -2.27
C VAL A 9 10.37 3.05 -1.05
N ARG A 10 11.65 3.37 -0.96
CA ARG A 10 12.14 4.20 0.14
C ARG A 10 12.29 5.65 -0.34
N LEU A 11 11.60 6.56 0.34
CA LEU A 11 11.64 7.99 0.06
C LEU A 11 11.88 8.74 1.37
N GLN A 12 12.96 9.52 1.44
CA GLN A 12 13.28 10.31 2.64
C GLN A 12 13.24 9.48 3.94
N ASP A 13 13.86 8.31 3.89
CA ASP A 13 13.91 7.36 5.01
C ASP A 13 12.55 6.78 5.42
N ARG A 14 11.54 6.94 4.57
CA ARG A 14 10.22 6.35 4.79
C ARG A 14 10.02 5.20 3.80
N LYS A 15 9.40 4.14 4.27
CA LYS A 15 9.05 3.00 3.43
C LYS A 15 7.63 3.20 2.91
N ILE A 16 7.50 3.21 1.60
CA ILE A 16 6.22 3.43 0.93
C ILE A 16 5.84 2.18 0.16
N ALA A 17 4.62 1.71 0.39
CA ALA A 17 4.07 0.60 -0.39
C ALA A 17 3.41 1.16 -1.64
N LEU A 18 3.92 0.77 -2.80
CA LEU A 18 3.39 1.19 -4.08
C LEU A 18 2.65 0.01 -4.71
N PHE A 19 1.38 0.22 -5.03
CA PHE A 19 0.54 -0.82 -5.62
C PHE A 19 0.11 -0.44 -7.03
N ASN A 20 0.07 -1.41 -7.91
CA ASN A 20 -0.59 -1.26 -9.22
C ASN A 20 -1.96 -1.93 -9.10
N ASP A 21 -2.99 -1.13 -8.84
CA ASP A 21 -4.36 -1.60 -8.65
C ASP A 21 -5.08 -1.54 -10.00
N ALA A 22 -4.99 -2.63 -10.76
CA ALA A 22 -5.61 -2.76 -12.09
C ALA A 22 -5.27 -1.59 -13.02
N GLY A 23 -4.01 -1.15 -12.98
CA GLY A 23 -3.54 -0.04 -13.82
C GLY A 23 -3.53 1.32 -13.13
N THR A 24 -4.16 1.44 -11.96
CA THR A 24 -4.14 2.67 -11.16
C THR A 24 -3.14 2.50 -10.04
N TYR A 25 -2.17 3.40 -9.96
CA TYR A 25 -1.16 3.33 -8.90
C TYR A 25 -1.67 3.94 -7.62
N ARG A 26 -1.37 3.26 -6.49
CA ARG A 26 -1.72 3.71 -5.15
C ARG A 26 -0.47 3.68 -4.29
N ALA A 27 -0.34 4.63 -3.38
CA ALA A 27 0.80 4.70 -2.46
C ALA A 27 0.31 4.81 -1.03
N TYR A 28 0.85 3.97 -0.15
CA TYR A 28 0.54 3.99 1.27
C TYR A 28 1.84 3.83 2.06
N ASP A 29 1.82 4.17 3.34
CA ASP A 29 2.92 3.77 4.21
C ASP A 29 3.03 2.24 4.16
N ASP A 30 4.24 1.71 4.05
CA ASP A 30 4.46 0.26 4.06
C ASP A 30 4.43 -0.23 5.51
N TYR A 31 3.24 -0.18 6.08
CA TYR A 31 3.04 -0.36 7.51
C TYR A 31 1.62 -0.87 7.77
N CYS A 32 1.54 -2.07 8.34
CA CYS A 32 0.26 -2.62 8.77
C CYS A 32 -0.20 -1.92 10.04
N THR A 33 -1.40 -1.34 10.03
CA THR A 33 -1.91 -0.59 11.19
C THR A 33 -2.13 -1.44 12.42
N HIS A 34 -2.18 -2.76 12.25
CA HIS A 34 -2.34 -3.66 13.39
C HIS A 34 -1.02 -3.88 14.15
N ASN A 35 0.06 -4.17 13.44
CA ASN A 35 1.30 -4.62 14.10
C ASN A 35 2.58 -4.00 13.55
N GLY A 36 2.48 -3.10 12.59
CA GLY A 36 3.65 -2.46 12.01
C GLY A 36 4.41 -3.29 10.99
N GLY A 37 3.89 -4.45 10.60
CA GLY A 37 4.54 -5.28 9.61
C GLY A 37 4.51 -4.67 8.22
N PRO A 38 5.48 -5.03 7.35
CA PRO A 38 5.53 -4.49 6.00
C PRO A 38 4.44 -5.10 5.12
N LEU A 39 3.59 -4.24 4.55
CA LEU A 39 2.49 -4.67 3.69
C LEU A 39 2.98 -5.31 2.40
N THR A 40 4.09 -4.79 1.86
CA THR A 40 4.60 -5.27 0.56
C THR A 40 5.15 -6.69 0.62
N GLU A 41 5.37 -7.22 1.81
CA GLU A 41 5.78 -8.63 1.96
C GLU A 41 4.58 -9.57 2.07
N GLY A 42 3.37 -9.04 2.13
CA GLY A 42 2.16 -9.84 2.13
C GLY A 42 1.69 -10.17 0.73
N THR A 43 0.48 -10.71 0.64
CA THR A 43 -0.12 -11.02 -0.66
C THR A 43 -1.03 -9.90 -1.11
N CYS A 44 -1.09 -9.67 -2.43
CA CYS A 44 -1.96 -8.67 -3.03
C CYS A 44 -2.78 -9.37 -4.11
N GLU A 45 -4.09 -9.54 -3.88
CA GLU A 45 -4.99 -10.27 -4.78
C GLU A 45 -6.37 -9.64 -4.75
N ASP A 46 -6.99 -9.55 -5.92
CA ASP A 46 -8.39 -9.09 -6.05
C ASP A 46 -8.66 -7.76 -5.35
N GLY A 47 -7.69 -6.83 -5.42
CA GLY A 47 -7.83 -5.52 -4.82
C GLY A 47 -7.66 -5.49 -3.31
N LEU A 48 -7.21 -6.59 -2.71
CA LEU A 48 -6.93 -6.68 -1.28
C LEU A 48 -5.45 -6.94 -1.04
N VAL A 49 -4.89 -6.29 -0.05
CA VAL A 49 -3.57 -6.61 0.46
C VAL A 49 -3.73 -7.28 1.82
N THR A 50 -3.07 -8.43 1.99
CA THR A 50 -3.10 -9.20 3.23
C THR A 50 -1.75 -9.10 3.91
N CYS A 51 -1.73 -8.58 5.13
CA CYS A 51 -0.51 -8.49 5.92
C CYS A 51 -0.01 -9.91 6.22
N LEU A 52 1.29 -10.14 6.01
CA LEU A 52 1.90 -11.44 6.27
C LEU A 52 1.79 -11.85 7.74
N TRP A 53 1.76 -10.86 8.63
CA TRP A 53 1.62 -11.09 10.07
C TRP A 53 0.13 -11.02 10.44
N HIS A 54 -0.44 -12.11 10.91
CA HIS A 54 -1.81 -12.19 11.43
C HIS A 54 -2.95 -12.04 10.41
N GLY A 55 -2.66 -11.86 9.13
CA GLY A 55 -3.68 -11.89 8.10
C GLY A 55 -4.62 -10.69 8.02
N ALA A 56 -4.24 -9.54 8.57
CA ALA A 56 -5.03 -8.33 8.44
C ALA A 56 -5.15 -7.94 6.96
N GLN A 57 -6.35 -7.61 6.51
CA GLN A 57 -6.61 -7.27 5.11
C GLN A 57 -7.07 -5.84 4.95
N PHE A 58 -6.60 -5.20 3.90
CA PHE A 58 -6.96 -3.82 3.56
C PHE A 58 -7.30 -3.73 2.08
N ARG A 59 -8.24 -2.85 1.76
CA ARG A 59 -8.59 -2.56 0.37
C ARG A 59 -7.51 -1.67 -0.25
N VAL A 60 -6.96 -2.09 -1.40
CA VAL A 60 -5.90 -1.31 -2.05
C VAL A 60 -6.45 0.01 -2.59
N ALA A 61 -7.71 0.03 -3.04
CA ALA A 61 -8.29 1.22 -3.65
C ALA A 61 -8.37 2.44 -2.71
N ASP A 62 -8.59 2.22 -1.42
CA ASP A 62 -8.77 3.32 -0.46
C ASP A 62 -8.08 3.10 0.89
N GLY A 63 -7.42 1.95 1.08
CA GLY A 63 -6.71 1.66 2.33
C GLY A 63 -7.62 1.28 3.50
N ALA A 64 -8.92 1.06 3.25
CA ALA A 64 -9.86 0.73 4.31
C ALA A 64 -9.61 -0.66 4.88
N PRO A 65 -9.69 -0.85 6.21
CA PRO A 65 -9.57 -2.17 6.80
C PRO A 65 -10.78 -3.04 6.42
N VAL A 66 -10.52 -4.29 6.06
CA VAL A 66 -11.57 -5.22 5.62
C VAL A 66 -11.77 -6.35 6.61
N THR A 67 -10.69 -6.95 7.08
CA THR A 67 -10.75 -8.13 7.92
C THR A 67 -9.94 -7.90 9.20
N PRO A 68 -10.50 -8.20 10.38
CA PRO A 68 -9.71 -8.16 11.60
C PRO A 68 -8.48 -9.06 11.47
N PRO A 69 -7.36 -8.72 12.10
CA PRO A 69 -7.20 -7.69 13.14
C PRO A 69 -6.85 -6.28 12.60
N ALA A 70 -7.16 -5.96 11.34
CA ALA A 70 -6.90 -4.63 10.81
C ALA A 70 -7.62 -3.59 11.66
N GLY A 71 -6.87 -2.67 12.25
CA GLY A 71 -7.40 -1.72 13.22
C GLY A 71 -7.74 -0.36 12.67
N GLY A 72 -7.05 0.10 11.65
CA GLY A 72 -7.27 1.42 11.10
C GLY A 72 -6.95 1.47 9.62
N ARG A 73 -7.33 2.57 8.99
CA ARG A 73 -7.08 2.79 7.57
C ARG A 73 -5.58 2.98 7.31
N LEU A 74 -5.11 2.45 6.19
CA LEU A 74 -3.73 2.69 5.75
C LEU A 74 -3.53 4.17 5.46
N ARG A 75 -2.34 4.67 5.73
CA ARG A 75 -2.01 6.07 5.46
C ARG A 75 -1.67 6.24 3.99
N ALA A 76 -2.51 6.97 3.26
CA ALA A 76 -2.35 7.19 1.84
C ALA A 76 -1.45 8.39 1.56
N HIS A 77 -0.73 8.32 0.44
CA HIS A 77 0.06 9.43 -0.06
C HIS A 77 -0.41 9.73 -1.49
N PRO A 78 -0.73 10.99 -1.81
CA PRO A 78 -1.08 11.34 -3.19
C PRO A 78 0.05 11.02 -4.14
N LEU A 79 -0.30 10.57 -5.33
CA LEU A 79 0.69 10.37 -6.37
C LEU A 79 0.13 10.79 -7.72
N ARG A 80 1.02 11.09 -8.65
CA ARG A 80 0.65 11.46 -9.99
C ARG A 80 1.69 10.96 -10.98
N VAL A 81 1.30 10.89 -12.25
CA VAL A 81 2.23 10.54 -13.32
C VAL A 81 2.59 11.81 -14.07
N VAL A 82 3.88 12.12 -14.14
CA VAL A 82 4.39 13.29 -14.82
C VAL A 82 5.45 12.82 -15.81
N ASP A 83 5.24 13.07 -17.09
CA ASP A 83 6.20 12.67 -18.16
C ASP A 83 6.59 11.20 -18.06
N GLY A 84 5.63 10.33 -17.74
CA GLY A 84 5.88 8.89 -17.64
C GLY A 84 6.50 8.44 -16.32
N ALA A 85 6.77 9.36 -15.41
CA ALA A 85 7.35 9.05 -14.10
C ALA A 85 6.31 9.21 -12.99
N LEU A 86 6.38 8.35 -11.98
CA LEU A 86 5.52 8.47 -10.81
C LEU A 86 6.13 9.46 -9.82
N GLU A 87 5.32 10.39 -9.35
CA GLU A 87 5.69 11.30 -8.28
C GLU A 87 4.80 11.06 -7.08
N ILE A 88 5.39 10.85 -5.91
CA ILE A 88 4.66 10.60 -4.68
C ILE A 88 4.85 11.81 -3.76
N GLU A 89 3.73 12.40 -3.32
CA GLU A 89 3.76 13.50 -2.38
C GLU A 89 3.60 12.94 -0.97
N LEU A 90 4.68 12.96 -0.20
CA LEU A 90 4.63 12.38 1.15
C LEU A 90 3.76 13.23 2.08
N GLU A 91 2.82 12.58 2.74
CA GLU A 91 1.98 13.20 3.76
C GLU A 91 2.59 12.98 5.14
N ASP A 92 2.52 13.98 5.98
CA ASP A 92 3.05 13.91 7.35
C ASP A 92 2.10 13.23 8.32
#